data_cbf44f98c29d44cd0501f547c5c353cc
#
_entry.id   cbf44f98c29d44cd0501f547c5c353cc
#
_cell.length_a   1.000
_cell.length_b   1.000
_cell.length_c   1.000
_cell.angle_alpha   90.00
_cell.angle_beta   90.00
_cell.angle_gamma   90.00
#
_symmetry.space_group_name_H-M   'P 1'
#
loop_
_entity.id
_entity.type
_entity.pdbx_description
1 polymer ?
#
loop_
_entity_poly.entity_id
_entity_poly.type
_entity_poly.pdbx_seq_one_letter_code
_entity_poly.pdbx_strand_id
1 'polypeptide(L)'
;ALKYAFQTNDRLCFVMEYANGGELFFHLSRERVFSEDRARFYGAEIVSALEYLHSRDVVYRDIKLENLMLDKDGHIKITDFGLCKEGVTDGTTMKTFCGTPEYLAPEVLEDNDYGRAVDWWGLGVVMYEMLCGRLPFYNQDHERLFELILLEEIRYPRSLGPESRALLAGLLKKDPKQRLGGGPGDAREVMEHRFFAGIDWQDVVQRKLVPPFRPQVTSEVDTRYFDEEFTAQSITITPPERYDHLGSLERDHRTHFPQFSYSASIRE
;
A
#
# COMPACT_ATOMS: atom_id res chain seq x y z
N ALA A 1 4.40 1.15 -12.92
CA ALA A 1 3.60 0.44 -13.95
C ALA A 1 4.34 -0.80 -14.42
N LEU A 2 3.59 -1.84 -14.80
CA LEU A 2 4.13 -3.02 -15.48
C LEU A 2 4.47 -2.63 -16.93
N LYS A 3 5.71 -2.87 -17.36
CA LYS A 3 6.17 -2.60 -18.72
C LYS A 3 6.15 -3.86 -19.58
N TYR A 4 6.67 -4.96 -19.03
CA TYR A 4 6.65 -6.25 -19.71
C TYR A 4 6.40 -7.38 -18.70
N ALA A 5 5.79 -8.46 -19.17
CA ALA A 5 5.80 -9.75 -18.52
C ALA A 5 6.18 -10.81 -19.57
N PHE A 6 7.07 -11.71 -19.23
CA PHE A 6 7.49 -12.80 -20.09
C PHE A 6 7.93 -14.00 -19.27
N GLN A 7 7.96 -15.16 -19.89
CA GLN A 7 8.46 -16.38 -19.27
C GLN A 7 9.70 -16.90 -19.99
N THR A 8 10.61 -17.44 -19.21
CA THR A 8 11.72 -18.26 -19.69
C THR A 8 11.40 -19.74 -19.45
N ASN A 9 12.35 -20.62 -19.69
CA ASN A 9 12.16 -22.06 -19.44
C ASN A 9 11.93 -22.40 -17.96
N ASP A 10 12.35 -21.54 -17.04
CA ASP A 10 12.42 -21.78 -15.60
C ASP A 10 11.87 -20.65 -14.75
N ARG A 11 11.39 -19.55 -15.35
CA ARG A 11 10.99 -18.34 -14.61
C ARG A 11 9.84 -17.60 -15.26
N LEU A 12 9.06 -16.94 -14.41
CA LEU A 12 8.13 -15.88 -14.77
C LEU A 12 8.76 -14.55 -14.42
N CYS A 13 8.84 -13.63 -15.37
CA CYS A 13 9.54 -12.36 -15.25
C CYS A 13 8.59 -11.18 -15.41
N PHE A 14 8.65 -10.23 -14.49
CA PHE A 14 8.01 -8.93 -14.60
C PHE A 14 9.07 -7.84 -14.75
N VAL A 15 8.87 -6.94 -15.70
CA VAL A 15 9.64 -5.71 -15.83
C VAL A 15 8.73 -4.55 -15.46
N MET A 16 9.06 -3.88 -14.38
CA MET A 16 8.25 -2.82 -13.80
C MET A 16 8.99 -1.49 -13.82
N GLU A 17 8.22 -0.41 -13.76
CA GLU A 17 8.76 0.92 -13.54
C GLU A 17 9.53 0.97 -12.21
N TYR A 18 10.70 1.59 -12.24
CA TYR A 18 11.50 1.81 -11.05
C TYR A 18 11.10 3.11 -10.36
N ALA A 19 10.75 3.03 -9.08
CA ALA A 19 10.40 4.15 -8.23
C ALA A 19 11.63 4.58 -7.40
N ASN A 20 12.48 5.43 -7.97
CA ASN A 20 13.79 5.76 -7.41
C ASN A 20 13.79 6.74 -6.23
N GLY A 21 12.62 7.23 -5.82
CA GLY A 21 12.46 7.98 -4.56
C GLY A 21 12.44 7.10 -3.30
N GLY A 22 12.40 5.77 -3.45
CA GLY A 22 12.40 4.81 -2.34
C GLY A 22 11.06 4.69 -1.62
N GLU A 23 11.04 3.85 -0.58
CA GLU A 23 9.86 3.61 0.24
C GLU A 23 9.55 4.80 1.16
N LEU A 24 8.27 5.06 1.40
CA LEU A 24 7.84 6.07 2.35
C LEU A 24 8.32 5.74 3.78
N PHE A 25 8.41 4.45 4.10
CA PHE A 25 9.00 3.95 5.33
C PHE A 25 10.44 4.45 5.54
N PHE A 26 11.27 4.40 4.49
CA PHE A 26 12.66 4.88 4.54
C PHE A 26 12.74 6.35 4.96
N HIS A 27 11.88 7.19 4.38
CA HIS A 27 11.84 8.61 4.69
C HIS A 27 11.32 8.89 6.10
N LEU A 28 10.22 8.22 6.51
CA LEU A 28 9.64 8.41 7.82
C LEU A 28 10.57 7.94 8.94
N SER A 29 11.29 6.83 8.76
CA SER A 29 12.24 6.31 9.76
C SER A 29 13.37 7.30 10.06
N ARG A 30 13.78 8.10 9.07
CA ARG A 30 14.81 9.14 9.20
C ARG A 30 14.30 10.44 9.78
N GLU A 31 13.11 10.87 9.37
CA GLU A 31 12.50 12.12 9.78
C GLU A 31 11.64 12.01 11.05
N ARG A 32 11.30 10.78 11.44
CA ARG A 32 10.48 10.36 12.59
C ARG A 32 9.01 10.71 12.48
N VAL A 33 8.65 11.91 12.06
CA VAL A 33 7.28 12.36 11.81
C VAL A 33 7.24 13.26 10.59
N PHE A 34 6.15 13.26 9.86
CA PHE A 34 5.90 14.23 8.80
C PHE A 34 5.02 15.38 9.33
N SER A 35 5.16 16.56 8.71
CA SER A 35 4.22 17.65 8.93
C SER A 35 2.81 17.27 8.46
N GLU A 36 1.79 17.94 9.00
CA GLU A 36 0.41 17.72 8.56
C GLU A 36 0.23 17.97 7.06
N ASP A 37 0.88 18.98 6.50
CA ASP A 37 0.80 19.30 5.06
C ASP A 37 1.42 18.20 4.21
N ARG A 38 2.54 17.62 4.65
CA ARG A 38 3.17 16.50 3.95
C ARG A 38 2.33 15.24 4.03
N ALA A 39 1.81 14.92 5.20
CA ALA A 39 0.91 13.79 5.40
C ALA A 39 -0.39 13.96 4.62
N ARG A 40 -0.93 15.20 4.53
CA ARG A 40 -2.12 15.52 3.72
C ARG A 40 -1.88 15.27 2.24
N PHE A 41 -0.75 15.69 1.71
CA PHE A 41 -0.38 15.46 0.32
C PHE A 41 -0.32 13.97 -0.01
N TYR A 42 0.44 13.20 0.79
CA TYR A 42 0.53 11.75 0.57
C TYR A 42 -0.82 11.06 0.79
N GLY A 43 -1.55 11.44 1.83
CA GLY A 43 -2.88 10.92 2.08
C GLY A 43 -3.84 11.16 0.91
N ALA A 44 -3.82 12.36 0.32
CA ALA A 44 -4.66 12.68 -0.83
C ALA A 44 -4.31 11.81 -2.05
N GLU A 45 -3.04 11.59 -2.35
CA GLU A 45 -2.62 10.71 -3.45
C GLU A 45 -3.01 9.24 -3.20
N ILE A 46 -2.90 8.76 -1.96
CA ILE A 46 -3.32 7.40 -1.59
C ILE A 46 -4.85 7.26 -1.72
N VAL A 47 -5.62 8.22 -1.22
CA VAL A 47 -7.09 8.23 -1.34
C VAL A 47 -7.51 8.19 -2.81
N SER A 48 -6.90 9.01 -3.67
CA SER A 48 -7.17 9.02 -5.10
C SER A 48 -6.84 7.68 -5.78
N ALA A 49 -5.76 7.03 -5.36
CA ALA A 49 -5.39 5.72 -5.89
C ALA A 49 -6.37 4.62 -5.44
N LEU A 50 -6.78 4.62 -4.17
CA LEU A 50 -7.77 3.68 -3.64
C LEU A 50 -9.15 3.90 -4.28
N GLU A 51 -9.56 5.15 -4.46
CA GLU A 51 -10.80 5.49 -5.19
C GLU A 51 -10.81 4.86 -6.59
N TYR A 52 -9.70 5.00 -7.33
CA TYR A 52 -9.58 4.38 -8.65
C TYR A 52 -9.68 2.85 -8.58
N LEU A 53 -8.98 2.19 -7.64
CA LEU A 53 -9.04 0.74 -7.49
C LEU A 53 -10.45 0.27 -7.11
N HIS A 54 -11.10 0.93 -6.14
CA HIS A 54 -12.45 0.60 -5.72
C HIS A 54 -13.47 0.81 -6.86
N SER A 55 -13.29 1.85 -7.69
CA SER A 55 -14.13 2.08 -8.88
C SER A 55 -14.00 0.99 -9.95
N ARG A 56 -12.94 0.16 -9.86
CA ARG A 56 -12.70 -1.02 -10.70
C ARG A 56 -13.00 -2.32 -9.97
N ASP A 57 -13.72 -2.25 -8.84
CA ASP A 57 -14.06 -3.40 -8.01
C ASP A 57 -12.83 -4.15 -7.49
N VAL A 58 -11.73 -3.43 -7.25
CA VAL A 58 -10.47 -3.97 -6.71
C VAL A 58 -10.25 -3.45 -5.31
N VAL A 59 -10.06 -4.35 -4.35
CA VAL A 59 -9.63 -4.04 -2.97
C VAL A 59 -8.15 -4.37 -2.85
N TYR A 60 -7.36 -3.42 -2.35
CA TYR A 60 -5.90 -3.53 -2.33
C TYR A 60 -5.38 -4.43 -1.20
N ARG A 61 -5.89 -4.27 0.02
CA ARG A 61 -5.67 -5.12 1.21
C ARG A 61 -4.28 -5.10 1.85
N ASP A 62 -3.31 -4.34 1.32
CA ASP A 62 -1.94 -4.32 1.84
C ASP A 62 -1.36 -2.89 1.90
N ILE A 63 -2.18 -1.91 2.31
CA ILE A 63 -1.73 -0.54 2.54
C ILE A 63 -0.78 -0.53 3.74
N LYS A 64 0.49 -0.21 3.48
CA LYS A 64 1.57 -0.04 4.46
C LYS A 64 2.66 0.85 3.88
N LEU A 65 3.49 1.44 4.75
CA LEU A 65 4.52 2.39 4.33
C LEU A 65 5.56 1.79 3.36
N GLU A 66 5.83 0.49 3.44
CA GLU A 66 6.76 -0.24 2.58
C GLU A 66 6.22 -0.40 1.14
N ASN A 67 4.90 -0.42 0.98
CA ASN A 67 4.25 -0.52 -0.33
C ASN A 67 3.93 0.83 -0.96
N LEU A 68 4.26 1.93 -0.29
CA LEU A 68 4.12 3.29 -0.75
C LEU A 68 5.50 3.83 -1.13
N MET A 69 5.75 3.92 -2.43
CA MET A 69 7.03 4.40 -2.96
C MET A 69 6.90 5.82 -3.47
N LEU A 70 8.01 6.54 -3.52
CA LEU A 70 8.10 7.84 -4.19
C LEU A 70 8.75 7.69 -5.56
N ASP A 71 8.19 8.36 -6.56
CA ASP A 71 8.87 8.53 -7.83
C ASP A 71 9.92 9.66 -7.75
N LYS A 72 10.64 9.90 -8.85
CA LYS A 72 11.69 10.93 -8.92
C LYS A 72 11.20 12.35 -8.62
N ASP A 73 9.92 12.63 -8.81
CA ASP A 73 9.31 13.93 -8.59
C ASP A 73 8.71 14.09 -7.19
N GLY A 74 8.57 12.99 -6.43
CA GLY A 74 8.03 12.98 -5.07
C GLY A 74 6.56 12.62 -4.97
N HIS A 75 5.97 12.10 -6.04
CA HIS A 75 4.61 11.57 -6.05
C HIS A 75 4.57 10.11 -5.58
N ILE A 76 3.45 9.71 -4.96
CA ILE A 76 3.23 8.34 -4.47
C ILE A 76 3.00 7.37 -5.63
N LYS A 77 3.61 6.20 -5.49
CA LYS A 77 3.32 5.00 -6.27
C LYS A 77 3.00 3.85 -5.33
N ILE A 78 1.79 3.32 -5.42
CA ILE A 78 1.43 2.09 -4.73
C ILE A 78 2.04 0.92 -5.50
N THR A 79 2.71 0.04 -4.78
CA THR A 79 3.41 -1.14 -5.33
C THR A 79 2.88 -2.41 -4.69
N ASP A 80 3.26 -3.57 -5.22
CA ASP A 80 2.89 -4.89 -4.71
C ASP A 80 1.37 -5.13 -4.66
N PHE A 81 0.84 -5.61 -5.78
CA PHE A 81 -0.57 -5.96 -5.95
C PHE A 81 -0.86 -7.45 -5.69
N GLY A 82 0.06 -8.16 -5.02
CA GLY A 82 -0.05 -9.60 -4.77
C GLY A 82 -1.21 -10.01 -3.87
N LEU A 83 -1.70 -9.10 -3.03
CA LEU A 83 -2.83 -9.33 -2.13
C LEU A 83 -4.15 -8.72 -2.62
N CYS A 84 -4.19 -8.10 -3.80
CA CYS A 84 -5.41 -7.50 -4.33
C CYS A 84 -6.50 -8.54 -4.60
N LYS A 85 -7.75 -8.14 -4.40
CA LYS A 85 -8.92 -8.93 -4.76
C LYS A 85 -9.77 -8.17 -5.76
N GLU A 86 -10.02 -8.80 -6.90
CA GLU A 86 -10.86 -8.27 -7.97
C GLU A 86 -12.32 -8.74 -7.84
N GLY A 87 -13.23 -8.02 -8.48
CA GLY A 87 -14.66 -8.36 -8.52
C GLY A 87 -15.38 -8.10 -7.19
N VAL A 88 -14.85 -7.19 -6.36
CA VAL A 88 -15.44 -6.80 -5.08
C VAL A 88 -16.32 -5.59 -5.28
N THR A 89 -17.59 -5.83 -5.62
CA THR A 89 -18.63 -4.79 -5.75
C THR A 89 -19.16 -4.37 -4.37
N ASP A 90 -19.98 -3.32 -4.33
CA ASP A 90 -20.66 -2.90 -3.10
C ASP A 90 -21.48 -4.05 -2.50
N GLY A 91 -21.29 -4.32 -1.21
CA GLY A 91 -21.91 -5.44 -0.51
C GLY A 91 -21.27 -6.81 -0.71
N THR A 92 -20.24 -6.93 -1.57
CA THR A 92 -19.45 -8.15 -1.71
C THR A 92 -18.48 -8.29 -0.55
N THR A 93 -18.36 -9.50 -0.01
CA THR A 93 -17.48 -9.80 1.13
C THR A 93 -16.38 -10.80 0.78
N MET A 94 -15.27 -10.74 1.53
CA MET A 94 -14.09 -11.58 1.41
C MET A 94 -13.84 -12.29 2.74
N LYS A 95 -13.17 -13.47 2.71
CA LYS A 95 -12.84 -14.26 3.90
C LYS A 95 -11.36 -14.57 4.07
N THR A 96 -10.53 -14.19 3.09
CA THR A 96 -9.11 -14.55 3.11
C THR A 96 -8.37 -13.77 4.20
N PHE A 97 -7.77 -14.46 5.16
CA PHE A 97 -6.88 -13.86 6.14
C PHE A 97 -5.54 -13.56 5.47
N CYS A 98 -5.26 -12.29 5.20
CA CYS A 98 -4.03 -11.84 4.56
C CYS A 98 -3.71 -10.39 4.94
N GLY A 99 -2.45 -10.03 4.82
CA GLY A 99 -1.92 -8.70 5.11
C GLY A 99 -0.77 -8.74 6.12
N THR A 100 -0.26 -7.57 6.45
CA THR A 100 0.80 -7.37 7.46
C THR A 100 0.14 -7.19 8.83
N PRO A 101 0.55 -7.93 9.88
CA PRO A 101 -0.16 -7.99 11.17
C PRO A 101 -0.54 -6.64 11.77
N GLU A 102 0.38 -5.68 11.77
CA GLU A 102 0.18 -4.35 12.35
C GLU A 102 -0.86 -3.49 11.62
N TYR A 103 -1.18 -3.84 10.37
CA TYR A 103 -2.10 -3.10 9.50
C TYR A 103 -3.46 -3.80 9.31
N LEU A 104 -3.64 -4.98 9.92
CA LEU A 104 -4.89 -5.74 9.78
C LEU A 104 -6.06 -5.03 10.44
N ALA A 105 -7.18 -4.93 9.70
CA ALA A 105 -8.42 -4.38 10.24
C ALA A 105 -9.08 -5.34 11.23
N PRO A 106 -9.81 -4.84 12.24
CA PRO A 106 -10.47 -5.67 13.24
C PRO A 106 -11.36 -6.78 12.65
N GLU A 107 -12.15 -6.47 11.63
CA GLU A 107 -13.04 -7.42 10.96
C GLU A 107 -12.30 -8.57 10.26
N VAL A 108 -11.04 -8.36 9.85
CA VAL A 108 -10.19 -9.43 9.31
C VAL A 108 -9.71 -10.36 10.42
N LEU A 109 -9.37 -9.80 11.59
CA LEU A 109 -8.91 -10.56 12.76
C LEU A 109 -10.03 -11.39 13.41
N GLU A 110 -11.27 -10.92 13.33
CA GLU A 110 -12.44 -11.60 13.85
C GLU A 110 -12.95 -12.74 12.94
N ASP A 111 -12.24 -13.01 11.84
CA ASP A 111 -12.64 -13.99 10.81
C ASP A 111 -14.04 -13.71 10.23
N ASN A 112 -14.44 -12.46 10.27
CA ASN A 112 -15.67 -11.98 9.67
C ASN A 112 -15.51 -11.78 8.16
N ASP A 113 -16.63 -11.86 7.46
CA ASP A 113 -16.69 -11.40 6.08
C ASP A 113 -16.39 -9.89 6.04
N TYR A 114 -15.43 -9.47 5.23
CA TYR A 114 -15.02 -8.09 5.15
C TYR A 114 -15.07 -7.53 3.72
N GLY A 115 -15.19 -6.23 3.58
CA GLY A 115 -15.29 -5.52 2.31
C GLY A 115 -14.16 -4.52 2.07
N ARG A 116 -14.39 -3.59 1.13
CA ARG A 116 -13.43 -2.56 0.73
C ARG A 116 -13.01 -1.58 1.85
N ALA A 117 -13.80 -1.49 2.92
CA ALA A 117 -13.48 -0.63 4.06
C ALA A 117 -12.18 -1.00 4.79
N VAL A 118 -11.61 -2.20 4.55
CA VAL A 118 -10.30 -2.58 5.09
C VAL A 118 -9.18 -1.69 4.56
N ASP A 119 -9.30 -1.15 3.33
CA ASP A 119 -8.32 -0.23 2.76
C ASP A 119 -8.33 1.13 3.50
N TRP A 120 -9.50 1.58 3.98
CA TRP A 120 -9.59 2.81 4.78
C TRP A 120 -9.02 2.65 6.18
N TRP A 121 -9.13 1.48 6.78
CA TRP A 121 -8.39 1.15 8.00
C TRP A 121 -6.88 1.21 7.75
N GLY A 122 -6.37 0.56 6.70
CA GLY A 122 -4.95 0.61 6.32
C GLY A 122 -4.45 2.03 6.09
N LEU A 123 -5.24 2.87 5.39
CA LEU A 123 -4.95 4.30 5.26
C LEU A 123 -4.86 4.98 6.63
N GLY A 124 -5.78 4.66 7.55
CA GLY A 124 -5.77 5.20 8.91
C GLY A 124 -4.49 4.86 9.67
N VAL A 125 -4.01 3.62 9.57
CA VAL A 125 -2.74 3.19 10.19
C VAL A 125 -1.57 3.95 9.60
N VAL A 126 -1.45 4.04 8.27
CA VAL A 126 -0.38 4.78 7.60
C VAL A 126 -0.41 6.27 7.93
N MET A 127 -1.58 6.90 7.94
CA MET A 127 -1.73 8.30 8.33
C MET A 127 -1.33 8.53 9.79
N TYR A 128 -1.68 7.59 10.69
CA TYR A 128 -1.26 7.64 12.08
C TYR A 128 0.27 7.54 12.19
N GLU A 129 0.92 6.64 11.46
CA GLU A 129 2.38 6.53 11.47
C GLU A 129 3.04 7.82 10.97
N MET A 130 2.58 8.40 9.86
CA MET A 130 3.14 9.64 9.32
C MET A 130 3.03 10.80 10.31
N LEU A 131 1.88 10.94 10.96
CA LEU A 131 1.58 12.07 11.84
C LEU A 131 2.09 11.89 13.28
N CYS A 132 2.23 10.65 13.75
CA CYS A 132 2.59 10.34 15.14
C CYS A 132 3.96 9.68 15.29
N GLY A 133 4.59 9.23 14.19
CA GLY A 133 5.92 8.60 14.16
C GLY A 133 5.96 7.19 14.75
N ARG A 134 4.81 6.55 14.91
CA ARG A 134 4.68 5.20 15.46
C ARG A 134 3.37 4.56 15.00
N LEU A 135 3.30 3.24 15.06
CA LEU A 135 2.06 2.50 14.84
C LEU A 135 1.00 2.80 15.94
N PRO A 136 -0.29 2.80 15.60
CA PRO A 136 -1.37 2.93 16.59
C PRO A 136 -1.41 1.75 17.56
N PHE A 137 -1.08 0.54 17.08
CA PHE A 137 -0.98 -0.69 17.86
C PHE A 137 0.31 -1.41 17.50
N TYR A 138 1.05 -1.87 18.49
CA TYR A 138 2.28 -2.62 18.30
C TYR A 138 2.53 -3.57 19.46
N ASN A 139 2.88 -4.80 19.12
CA ASN A 139 3.44 -5.77 20.05
C ASN A 139 4.26 -6.80 19.24
N GLN A 140 5.36 -7.31 19.81
CA GLN A 140 6.14 -8.38 19.18
C GLN A 140 5.39 -9.72 19.15
N ASP A 141 4.52 -9.95 20.14
CA ASP A 141 3.60 -11.07 20.18
C ASP A 141 2.36 -10.73 19.35
N HIS A 142 2.10 -11.49 18.31
CA HIS A 142 0.98 -11.26 17.40
C HIS A 142 -0.37 -11.48 18.04
N GLU A 143 -0.51 -12.44 18.97
CA GLU A 143 -1.78 -12.65 19.69
C GLU A 143 -2.12 -11.41 20.52
N ARG A 144 -1.11 -10.88 21.22
CA ARG A 144 -1.28 -9.63 21.99
C ARG A 144 -1.51 -8.43 21.09
N LEU A 145 -0.84 -8.35 19.94
CA LEU A 145 -1.09 -7.30 18.96
C LEU A 145 -2.55 -7.32 18.47
N PHE A 146 -3.08 -8.50 18.17
CA PHE A 146 -4.46 -8.65 17.70
C PHE A 146 -5.47 -8.27 18.79
N GLU A 147 -5.22 -8.61 20.05
CA GLU A 147 -6.03 -8.11 21.17
C GLU A 147 -6.03 -6.59 21.24
N LEU A 148 -4.87 -5.94 21.08
CA LEU A 148 -4.77 -4.48 21.07
C LEU A 148 -5.59 -3.87 19.93
N ILE A 149 -5.49 -4.42 18.71
CA ILE A 149 -6.25 -3.95 17.55
C ILE A 149 -7.76 -4.09 17.79
N LEU A 150 -8.19 -5.18 18.40
CA LEU A 150 -9.62 -5.46 18.64
C LEU A 150 -10.21 -4.64 19.78
N LEU A 151 -9.47 -4.47 20.88
CA LEU A 151 -10.05 -4.03 22.16
C LEU A 151 -9.54 -2.65 22.63
N GLU A 152 -8.29 -2.29 22.34
CA GLU A 152 -7.69 -1.08 22.92
C GLU A 152 -8.14 0.19 22.20
N GLU A 153 -8.33 1.26 22.94
CA GLU A 153 -8.59 2.58 22.40
C GLU A 153 -7.30 3.23 21.88
N ILE A 154 -7.40 3.95 20.76
CA ILE A 154 -6.26 4.64 20.18
C ILE A 154 -5.91 5.88 20.98
N ARG A 155 -4.61 6.04 21.27
CA ARG A 155 -4.07 7.20 21.96
C ARG A 155 -3.50 8.20 20.97
N TYR A 156 -4.05 9.40 20.96
CA TYR A 156 -3.60 10.49 20.11
C TYR A 156 -2.66 11.43 20.86
N PRO A 157 -1.49 11.80 20.30
CA PRO A 157 -0.62 12.84 20.87
C PRO A 157 -1.35 14.17 21.02
N ARG A 158 -0.99 14.93 22.05
CA ARG A 158 -1.60 16.26 22.28
C ARG A 158 -1.21 17.28 21.21
N SER A 159 -0.08 17.08 20.53
CA SER A 159 0.43 17.92 19.45
C SER A 159 -0.33 17.75 18.13
N LEU A 160 -1.17 16.71 18.03
CA LEU A 160 -1.94 16.43 16.81
C LEU A 160 -3.08 17.45 16.66
N GLY A 161 -3.18 18.08 15.50
CA GLY A 161 -4.25 19.03 15.18
C GLY A 161 -5.65 18.40 15.23
N PRO A 162 -6.69 19.21 15.42
CA PRO A 162 -8.05 18.70 15.56
C PRO A 162 -8.57 17.99 14.31
N GLU A 163 -8.23 18.48 13.12
CA GLU A 163 -8.62 17.86 11.83
C GLU A 163 -7.92 16.53 11.62
N SER A 164 -6.61 16.46 11.91
CA SER A 164 -5.81 15.23 11.86
C SER A 164 -6.34 14.18 12.82
N ARG A 165 -6.66 14.59 14.05
CA ARG A 165 -7.27 13.70 15.04
C ARG A 165 -8.63 13.19 14.59
N ALA A 166 -9.48 14.06 14.03
CA ALA A 166 -10.80 13.68 13.54
C ALA A 166 -10.72 12.69 12.37
N LEU A 167 -9.78 12.91 11.43
CA LEU A 167 -9.54 11.99 10.32
C LEU A 167 -9.14 10.59 10.84
N LEU A 168 -8.13 10.55 11.71
CA LEU A 168 -7.64 9.29 12.27
C LEU A 168 -8.73 8.56 13.07
N ALA A 169 -9.50 9.29 13.88
CA ALA A 169 -10.60 8.72 14.64
C ALA A 169 -11.72 8.18 13.75
N GLY A 170 -11.93 8.78 12.57
CA GLY A 170 -12.87 8.29 11.58
C GLY A 170 -12.38 7.04 10.85
N LEU A 171 -11.14 7.07 10.34
CA LEU A 171 -10.55 5.94 9.60
C LEU A 171 -10.29 4.71 10.47
N LEU A 172 -9.96 4.91 11.76
CA LEU A 172 -9.62 3.85 12.70
C LEU A 172 -10.81 3.45 13.59
N LYS A 173 -12.05 3.62 13.10
CA LYS A 173 -13.23 2.99 13.70
C LYS A 173 -13.15 1.48 13.52
N LYS A 174 -13.33 0.74 14.63
CA LYS A 174 -13.25 -0.72 14.60
C LYS A 174 -14.41 -1.34 13.83
N ASP A 175 -15.63 -0.81 13.99
CA ASP A 175 -16.78 -1.18 13.18
C ASP A 175 -16.63 -0.59 11.75
N PRO A 176 -16.49 -1.45 10.71
CA PRO A 176 -16.32 -1.00 9.33
C PRO A 176 -17.50 -0.17 8.82
N LYS A 177 -18.71 -0.36 9.36
CA LYS A 177 -19.91 0.40 8.97
C LYS A 177 -19.92 1.83 9.51
N GLN A 178 -19.19 2.07 10.62
CA GLN A 178 -19.03 3.40 11.20
C GLN A 178 -17.70 4.07 10.78
N ARG A 179 -16.84 3.31 10.12
CA ARG A 179 -15.54 3.80 9.63
C ARG A 179 -15.76 4.81 8.52
N LEU A 180 -14.97 5.88 8.52
CA LEU A 180 -14.94 6.85 7.42
C LEU A 180 -14.54 6.14 6.11
N GLY A 181 -15.36 6.27 5.07
CA GLY A 181 -15.24 5.51 3.83
C GLY A 181 -15.90 4.12 3.87
N GLY A 182 -16.44 3.69 5.02
CA GLY A 182 -17.13 2.40 5.15
C GLY A 182 -18.57 2.39 4.68
N GLY A 183 -19.13 3.54 4.37
CA GLY A 183 -20.48 3.70 3.82
C GLY A 183 -20.52 3.57 2.28
N PRO A 184 -21.68 3.79 1.69
CA PRO A 184 -21.84 3.71 0.23
C PRO A 184 -21.08 4.81 -0.53
N GLY A 185 -20.72 5.90 0.14
CA GLY A 185 -19.91 6.99 -0.43
C GLY A 185 -18.44 6.64 -0.63
N ASP A 186 -17.95 5.59 0.04
CA ASP A 186 -16.59 5.07 -0.09
C ASP A 186 -15.53 6.19 -0.05
N ALA A 187 -14.66 6.29 -1.04
CA ALA A 187 -13.62 7.30 -1.13
C ALA A 187 -14.15 8.74 -1.01
N ARG A 188 -15.34 9.00 -1.48
CA ARG A 188 -15.94 10.35 -1.44
C ARG A 188 -16.12 10.85 0.00
N GLU A 189 -16.50 9.96 0.94
CA GLU A 189 -16.62 10.31 2.35
C GLU A 189 -15.27 10.78 2.93
N VAL A 190 -14.18 10.12 2.52
CA VAL A 190 -12.82 10.47 2.93
C VAL A 190 -12.38 11.79 2.29
N MET A 191 -12.64 11.98 1.00
CA MET A 191 -12.29 13.18 0.24
C MET A 191 -12.98 14.44 0.78
N GLU A 192 -14.22 14.32 1.25
CA GLU A 192 -15.01 15.42 1.82
C GLU A 192 -14.63 15.75 3.28
N HIS A 193 -13.75 14.94 3.92
CA HIS A 193 -13.34 15.20 5.28
C HIS A 193 -12.54 16.50 5.40
N ARG A 194 -12.75 17.25 6.49
CA ARG A 194 -12.16 18.59 6.74
C ARG A 194 -10.63 18.61 6.68
N PHE A 195 -9.96 17.49 7.02
CA PHE A 195 -8.50 17.35 6.88
C PHE A 195 -8.01 17.59 5.45
N PHE A 196 -8.81 17.25 4.46
CA PHE A 196 -8.52 17.45 3.04
C PHE A 196 -9.13 18.73 2.47
N ALA A 197 -9.63 19.63 3.33
CA ALA A 197 -10.14 20.91 2.87
C ALA A 197 -9.08 21.69 2.08
N GLY A 198 -9.46 22.22 0.92
CA GLY A 198 -8.54 22.93 0.03
C GLY A 198 -7.78 22.05 -0.96
N ILE A 199 -7.92 20.72 -0.90
CA ILE A 199 -7.39 19.82 -1.92
C ILE A 199 -8.29 19.84 -3.14
N ASP A 200 -7.74 20.21 -4.30
CA ASP A 200 -8.39 19.98 -5.60
C ASP A 200 -8.09 18.56 -6.07
N TRP A 201 -9.09 17.69 -6.03
CA TRP A 201 -8.93 16.28 -6.37
C TRP A 201 -8.65 16.04 -7.85
N GLN A 202 -9.04 16.96 -8.74
CA GLN A 202 -8.65 16.90 -10.16
C GLN A 202 -7.15 17.17 -10.32
N ASP A 203 -6.62 18.11 -9.55
CA ASP A 203 -5.18 18.39 -9.54
C ASP A 203 -4.37 17.23 -8.93
N VAL A 204 -4.93 16.49 -7.96
CA VAL A 204 -4.32 15.24 -7.45
C VAL A 204 -4.21 14.22 -8.58
N VAL A 205 -5.32 13.91 -9.28
CA VAL A 205 -5.35 12.94 -10.38
C VAL A 205 -4.41 13.34 -11.51
N GLN A 206 -4.35 14.64 -11.83
CA GLN A 206 -3.50 15.17 -12.89
C GLN A 206 -2.05 15.41 -12.45
N ARG A 207 -1.70 15.09 -11.19
CA ARG A 207 -0.36 15.28 -10.60
C ARG A 207 0.14 16.73 -10.70
N LYS A 208 -0.77 17.69 -10.58
CA LYS A 208 -0.45 19.13 -10.62
C LYS A 208 -0.07 19.70 -9.26
N LEU A 209 -0.43 19.04 -8.15
CA LEU A 209 0.01 19.47 -6.84
C LEU A 209 1.53 19.32 -6.74
N VAL A 210 2.18 20.32 -6.16
CA VAL A 210 3.62 20.31 -5.95
C VAL A 210 3.94 19.39 -4.76
N PRO A 211 4.74 18.32 -4.95
CA PRO A 211 5.16 17.46 -3.86
C PRO A 211 5.93 18.23 -2.78
N PRO A 212 5.63 18.01 -1.50
CA PRO A 212 6.31 18.69 -0.39
C PRO A 212 7.78 18.26 -0.22
N PHE A 213 8.14 17.14 -0.80
CA PHE A 213 9.50 16.60 -0.85
C PHE A 213 9.80 16.08 -2.24
N ARG A 214 10.91 16.51 -2.80
CA ARG A 214 11.42 15.99 -4.07
C ARG A 214 12.69 15.19 -3.83
N PRO A 215 12.72 13.89 -4.18
CA PRO A 215 13.93 13.08 -4.06
C PRO A 215 15.11 13.68 -4.84
N GLN A 216 16.31 13.64 -4.24
CA GLN A 216 17.55 14.14 -4.84
C GLN A 216 18.24 13.04 -5.64
N VAL A 217 17.57 12.53 -6.67
CA VAL A 217 18.13 11.49 -7.55
C VAL A 217 19.03 12.12 -8.62
N THR A 218 20.20 11.51 -8.83
CA THR A 218 21.23 12.00 -9.77
C THR A 218 21.20 11.26 -11.11
N SER A 219 20.55 10.11 -11.17
CA SER A 219 20.37 9.31 -12.38
C SER A 219 19.13 8.41 -12.28
N GLU A 220 18.73 7.83 -13.40
CA GLU A 220 17.59 6.90 -13.45
C GLU A 220 17.83 5.60 -12.67
N VAL A 221 19.07 5.28 -12.36
CA VAL A 221 19.48 4.09 -11.61
C VAL A 221 20.02 4.42 -10.21
N ASP A 222 19.79 5.65 -9.73
CA ASP A 222 20.23 6.07 -8.39
C ASP A 222 19.47 5.29 -7.32
N THR A 223 20.21 4.69 -6.37
CA THR A 223 19.67 3.84 -5.30
C THR A 223 19.81 4.43 -3.90
N ARG A 224 20.13 5.73 -3.79
CA ARG A 224 20.43 6.40 -2.49
C ARG A 224 19.30 6.33 -1.46
N TYR A 225 18.06 6.13 -1.89
CA TYR A 225 16.88 6.01 -1.01
C TYR A 225 16.51 4.57 -0.71
N PHE A 226 17.42 3.64 -0.94
CA PHE A 226 17.30 2.23 -0.56
C PHE A 226 18.39 1.90 0.45
N ASP A 227 18.08 1.04 1.41
CA ASP A 227 19.03 0.65 2.43
C ASP A 227 20.23 -0.08 1.83
N GLU A 228 21.42 0.17 2.39
CA GLU A 228 22.66 -0.46 1.95
C GLU A 228 22.62 -1.99 2.12
N GLU A 229 21.84 -2.48 3.08
CA GLU A 229 21.60 -3.93 3.24
C GLU A 229 21.08 -4.58 1.94
N PHE A 230 20.28 -3.86 1.16
CA PHE A 230 19.78 -4.35 -0.13
C PHE A 230 20.72 -3.99 -1.30
N THR A 231 21.23 -2.76 -1.32
CA THR A 231 22.00 -2.27 -2.47
C THR A 231 23.41 -2.82 -2.55
N ALA A 232 23.98 -3.26 -1.43
CA ALA A 232 25.29 -3.91 -1.38
C ALA A 232 25.26 -5.41 -1.76
N GLN A 233 24.09 -6.01 -1.91
CA GLN A 233 23.96 -7.40 -2.31
C GLN A 233 24.41 -7.61 -3.75
N SER A 234 25.05 -8.77 -4.02
CA SER A 234 25.39 -9.15 -5.38
C SER A 234 24.13 -9.44 -6.19
N ILE A 235 24.09 -8.95 -7.43
CA ILE A 235 23.00 -9.22 -8.37
C ILE A 235 23.19 -10.64 -8.92
N THR A 236 22.65 -11.61 -8.19
CA THR A 236 22.62 -13.01 -8.62
C THR A 236 21.18 -13.45 -8.81
N ILE A 237 20.90 -14.06 -9.96
CA ILE A 237 19.59 -14.66 -10.18
C ILE A 237 19.49 -15.93 -9.35
N THR A 238 18.45 -16.04 -8.49
CA THR A 238 18.22 -17.26 -7.69
C THR A 238 18.18 -18.47 -8.63
N PRO A 239 19.02 -19.50 -8.39
CA PRO A 239 18.97 -20.73 -9.18
C PRO A 239 17.58 -21.37 -9.09
N PRO A 240 17.08 -22.00 -10.15
CA PRO A 240 15.85 -22.78 -10.07
C PRO A 240 16.04 -23.93 -9.07
N GLU A 241 15.02 -24.21 -8.27
CA GLU A 241 15.03 -25.38 -7.39
C GLU A 241 15.19 -26.63 -8.22
N ARG A 242 16.24 -27.42 -7.94
CA ARG A 242 16.41 -28.73 -8.52
C ARG A 242 15.52 -29.69 -7.75
N TYR A 243 14.40 -30.07 -8.32
CA TYR A 243 13.62 -31.22 -7.84
C TYR A 243 14.37 -32.51 -8.18
N ASP A 244 15.39 -32.86 -7.38
CA ASP A 244 16.21 -34.06 -7.57
C ASP A 244 15.48 -35.39 -7.29
N HIS A 245 14.18 -35.35 -6.96
CA HIS A 245 13.41 -36.53 -6.53
C HIS A 245 12.32 -37.00 -7.50
N LEU A 246 12.12 -36.37 -8.64
CA LEU A 246 11.21 -36.86 -9.68
C LEU A 246 12.01 -37.51 -10.80
N GLY A 247 11.78 -38.80 -10.99
CA GLY A 247 12.49 -39.66 -11.94
C GLY A 247 12.49 -39.10 -13.36
N SER A 248 13.47 -39.54 -14.14
CA SER A 248 13.87 -39.07 -15.45
C SER A 248 12.79 -39.07 -16.56
N LEU A 249 11.54 -39.39 -16.27
CA LEU A 249 10.44 -39.51 -17.24
C LEU A 249 9.57 -38.25 -17.39
N GLU A 250 9.73 -37.23 -16.50
CA GLU A 250 8.87 -36.01 -16.53
C GLU A 250 9.59 -34.73 -16.98
N ARG A 251 10.78 -34.83 -17.59
CA ARG A 251 11.57 -33.65 -18.01
C ARG A 251 10.97 -32.86 -19.18
N ASP A 252 9.88 -33.30 -19.78
CA ASP A 252 9.35 -32.69 -21.02
C ASP A 252 8.06 -31.88 -20.83
N HIS A 253 7.51 -31.81 -19.61
CA HIS A 253 6.38 -30.91 -19.32
C HIS A 253 6.88 -29.61 -18.70
N ARG A 254 7.53 -28.76 -19.51
CA ARG A 254 7.77 -27.36 -19.18
C ARG A 254 6.43 -26.69 -18.99
N THR A 255 6.14 -26.26 -17.75
CA THR A 255 4.88 -25.59 -17.45
C THR A 255 4.86 -24.27 -18.22
N HIS A 256 4.12 -24.23 -19.33
CA HIS A 256 3.88 -23.00 -20.06
C HIS A 256 2.60 -22.36 -19.54
N PHE A 257 2.68 -21.09 -19.19
CA PHE A 257 1.54 -20.28 -18.77
C PHE A 257 0.99 -19.50 -19.98
N PRO A 258 -0.08 -19.97 -20.64
CA PRO A 258 -0.68 -19.28 -21.77
C PRO A 258 -1.09 -17.85 -21.36
N GLN A 259 -0.87 -16.88 -22.24
CA GLN A 259 -1.25 -15.47 -22.03
C GLN A 259 -0.51 -14.73 -20.91
N PHE A 260 0.55 -15.29 -20.33
CA PHE A 260 1.37 -14.59 -19.32
C PHE A 260 2.15 -13.41 -19.92
N SER A 261 2.54 -13.52 -21.20
CA SER A 261 3.35 -12.49 -21.85
C SER A 261 2.54 -11.21 -22.08
N TYR A 262 3.12 -10.08 -21.68
CA TYR A 262 2.52 -8.75 -21.78
C TYR A 262 3.57 -7.73 -22.23
N SER A 263 3.17 -6.80 -23.07
CA SER A 263 3.94 -5.61 -23.42
C SER A 263 3.03 -4.39 -23.34
N ALA A 264 3.42 -3.41 -22.53
CA ALA A 264 2.73 -2.14 -22.51
C ALA A 264 2.88 -1.50 -23.90
N SER A 265 1.78 -1.20 -24.59
CA SER A 265 1.83 -0.41 -25.81
C SER A 265 2.41 0.97 -25.45
N ILE A 266 3.51 1.34 -26.09
CA ILE A 266 4.03 2.70 -26.04
C ILE A 266 2.97 3.54 -26.77
N ARG A 267 2.12 4.23 -26.00
CA ARG A 267 1.36 5.34 -26.55
C ARG A 267 2.35 6.52 -26.57
N GLU A 268 2.87 6.81 -27.76
CA GLU A 268 3.56 8.06 -28.05
C GLU A 268 2.67 9.28 -27.74
#